data_7eb22bc2a1a5d8463189ce66687f3997
#
_entry.id   7eb22bc2a1a5d8463189ce66687f3997
#
_cell.length_a   1.000
_cell.length_b   1.000
_cell.length_c   1.000
_cell.angle_alpha   90.00
_cell.angle_beta   90.00
_cell.angle_gamma   90.00
#
_symmetry.space_group_name_H-M   'P 1'
#
loop_
_entity.id
_entity.type
_entity.pdbx_description
1 polymer ?
#
loop_
_entity_poly.entity_id
_entity_poly.type
_entity_poly.pdbx_seq_one_letter_code
_entity_poly.pdbx_strand_id
1 'polypeptide(L)'
;MTTEFVAPAVELTGVTARYGNGANVLEEVDLTIGKGEFVSIIGPSGCGKSTLLKLISGLTLPSKGMIRVDGMTPKNARETISYIFQDATLLPWRTVHRNVALALELEGASTERRKQKTAALLELVGLREVAGAYPRELSGGMKMRASIARALATNPRLLLMDEPFAALDEMSRDRLNEEILRLRTEQKWTAVFVTHSVAEAVFLSSRIIVLAPNPGRIYQDLSVDLPQPRTADLRSAPEFDAFVSRVSHTLRASRSL
;
A
#
# COMPACT_ATOMS: atom_id res chain seq x y z
N MET A 1 15.79 4.39 -33.09
CA MET A 1 15.09 4.86 -31.87
C MET A 1 15.36 3.83 -30.80
N THR A 2 16.34 4.06 -29.94
CA THR A 2 16.62 3.20 -28.77
C THR A 2 15.49 3.44 -27.77
N THR A 3 14.60 2.46 -27.63
CA THR A 3 13.63 2.43 -26.54
C THR A 3 14.44 2.40 -25.23
N GLU A 4 14.49 3.51 -24.51
CA GLU A 4 15.04 3.55 -23.16
C GLU A 4 14.28 2.52 -22.33
N PHE A 5 14.97 1.48 -21.87
CA PHE A 5 14.40 0.45 -21.02
C PHE A 5 14.16 1.06 -19.63
N VAL A 6 12.95 1.57 -19.42
CA VAL A 6 12.56 2.12 -18.11
C VAL A 6 12.33 0.94 -17.16
N ALA A 7 13.21 0.79 -16.17
CA ALA A 7 13.06 -0.26 -15.18
C ALA A 7 11.68 -0.16 -14.48
N PRO A 8 11.00 -1.30 -14.24
CA PRO A 8 9.74 -1.34 -13.50
C PRO A 8 9.94 -0.83 -12.07
N ALA A 9 8.87 -0.39 -11.43
CA ALA A 9 8.92 0.04 -10.03
C ALA A 9 9.22 -1.14 -9.10
N VAL A 10 8.65 -2.31 -9.37
CA VAL A 10 8.91 -3.54 -8.63
C VAL A 10 9.02 -4.71 -9.60
N GLU A 11 10.01 -5.59 -9.38
CA GLU A 11 10.19 -6.83 -10.13
C GLU A 11 10.54 -7.95 -9.16
N LEU A 12 9.76 -9.03 -9.21
CA LEU A 12 9.98 -10.28 -8.49
C LEU A 12 10.20 -11.39 -9.53
N THR A 13 11.23 -12.20 -9.35
CA THR A 13 11.55 -13.33 -10.24
C THR A 13 11.78 -14.58 -9.41
N GLY A 14 10.88 -15.58 -9.54
CA GLY A 14 10.94 -16.87 -8.87
C GLY A 14 10.99 -16.76 -7.34
N VAL A 15 10.31 -15.75 -6.76
CA VAL A 15 10.43 -15.43 -5.33
C VAL A 15 9.74 -16.48 -4.48
N THR A 16 10.51 -17.10 -3.58
CA THR A 16 10.03 -18.02 -2.55
C THR A 16 10.38 -17.49 -1.17
N ALA A 17 9.46 -17.59 -0.22
CA ALA A 17 9.66 -17.15 1.16
C ALA A 17 9.17 -18.19 2.16
N ARG A 18 9.96 -18.36 3.24
CA ARG A 18 9.60 -19.22 4.38
C ARG A 18 10.10 -18.58 5.68
N TYR A 19 9.45 -18.91 6.79
CA TYR A 19 9.90 -18.51 8.12
C TYR A 19 10.55 -19.70 8.84
N GLY A 20 11.79 -19.54 9.27
CA GLY A 20 12.56 -20.60 9.91
C GLY A 20 12.70 -21.83 9.01
N ASN A 21 12.53 -23.02 9.57
CA ASN A 21 12.57 -24.31 8.86
C ASN A 21 11.16 -24.80 8.45
N GLY A 22 10.16 -23.94 8.47
CA GLY A 22 8.77 -24.27 8.16
C GLY A 22 8.48 -24.39 6.67
N ALA A 23 7.20 -24.59 6.35
CA ALA A 23 6.69 -24.62 4.98
C ALA A 23 6.87 -23.24 4.29
N ASN A 24 6.87 -23.25 2.94
CA ASN A 24 6.87 -22.01 2.17
C ASN A 24 5.59 -21.24 2.44
N VAL A 25 5.74 -19.94 2.75
CA VAL A 25 4.61 -19.00 2.85
C VAL A 25 4.27 -18.44 1.47
N LEU A 26 5.30 -18.19 0.64
CA LEU A 26 5.18 -17.83 -0.77
C LEU A 26 6.05 -18.76 -1.59
N GLU A 27 5.61 -19.11 -2.79
CA GLU A 27 6.36 -20.01 -3.66
C GLU A 27 6.27 -19.57 -5.11
N GLU A 28 7.46 -19.43 -5.72
CA GLU A 28 7.66 -19.12 -7.14
C GLU A 28 6.80 -17.95 -7.64
N VAL A 29 6.86 -16.82 -6.91
CA VAL A 29 6.12 -15.61 -7.26
C VAL A 29 6.92 -14.81 -8.29
N ASP A 30 6.34 -14.66 -9.49
CA ASP A 30 6.79 -13.76 -10.55
C ASP A 30 5.81 -12.59 -10.66
N LEU A 31 6.27 -11.35 -10.47
CA LEU A 31 5.43 -10.17 -10.52
C LEU A 31 6.23 -8.95 -10.97
N THR A 32 5.72 -8.27 -11.99
CA THR A 32 6.27 -7.00 -12.44
C THR A 32 5.23 -5.90 -12.24
N ILE A 33 5.59 -4.80 -11.59
CA ILE A 33 4.74 -3.63 -11.36
C ILE A 33 5.39 -2.42 -12.04
N GLY A 34 4.66 -1.82 -12.97
CA GLY A 34 5.08 -0.63 -13.69
C GLY A 34 5.08 0.63 -12.81
N LYS A 35 5.84 1.65 -13.21
CA LYS A 35 5.82 2.95 -12.53
C LYS A 35 4.45 3.61 -12.67
N GLY A 36 3.96 4.17 -11.57
CA GLY A 36 2.65 4.80 -11.49
C GLY A 36 1.46 3.83 -11.43
N GLU A 37 1.67 2.50 -11.42
CA GLU A 37 0.59 1.55 -11.19
C GLU A 37 0.12 1.60 -9.73
N PHE A 38 -1.16 1.38 -9.53
CA PHE A 38 -1.74 1.07 -8.23
C PHE A 38 -2.18 -0.40 -8.27
N VAL A 39 -1.44 -1.26 -7.62
CA VAL A 39 -1.69 -2.71 -7.62
C VAL A 39 -2.23 -3.15 -6.28
N SER A 40 -3.44 -3.71 -6.26
CA SER A 40 -3.96 -4.38 -5.06
C SER A 40 -3.58 -5.85 -5.04
N ILE A 41 -3.26 -6.34 -3.84
CA ILE A 41 -3.03 -7.76 -3.57
C ILE A 41 -4.14 -8.23 -2.63
N ILE A 42 -4.95 -9.17 -3.09
CA ILE A 42 -6.01 -9.80 -2.33
C ILE A 42 -5.80 -11.31 -2.24
N GLY A 43 -6.40 -11.94 -1.26
CA GLY A 43 -6.28 -13.39 -1.06
C GLY A 43 -6.75 -13.79 0.34
N PRO A 44 -6.91 -15.08 0.62
CA PRO A 44 -7.27 -15.59 1.94
C PRO A 44 -6.32 -15.14 3.05
N SER A 45 -6.76 -15.19 4.30
CA SER A 45 -5.87 -14.94 5.44
C SER A 45 -4.74 -15.97 5.45
N GLY A 46 -3.51 -15.52 5.73
CA GLY A 46 -2.34 -16.40 5.78
C GLY A 46 -1.69 -16.74 4.42
N CYS A 47 -2.24 -16.31 3.26
CA CYS A 47 -1.66 -16.62 1.96
C CYS A 47 -0.37 -15.83 1.62
N GLY A 48 0.17 -15.03 2.54
CA GLY A 48 1.47 -14.37 2.35
C GLY A 48 1.44 -12.92 1.86
N LYS A 49 0.29 -12.24 1.83
CA LYS A 49 0.17 -10.83 1.36
C LYS A 49 1.13 -9.88 2.09
N SER A 50 1.09 -9.84 3.40
CA SER A 50 1.99 -9.00 4.22
C SER A 50 3.45 -9.44 4.10
N THR A 51 3.71 -10.75 3.90
CA THR A 51 5.05 -11.26 3.62
C THR A 51 5.58 -10.71 2.31
N LEU A 52 4.74 -10.65 1.26
CA LEU A 52 5.11 -10.10 -0.03
C LEU A 52 5.48 -8.61 0.08
N LEU A 53 4.70 -7.81 0.82
CA LEU A 53 5.05 -6.40 1.08
C LEU A 53 6.37 -6.26 1.85
N LYS A 54 6.60 -7.10 2.89
CA LYS A 54 7.86 -7.08 3.66
C LYS A 54 9.06 -7.45 2.80
N LEU A 55 8.92 -8.36 1.85
CA LEU A 55 9.96 -8.71 0.89
C LEU A 55 10.28 -7.53 -0.06
N ILE A 56 9.24 -6.89 -0.63
CA ILE A 56 9.39 -5.73 -1.52
C ILE A 56 10.06 -4.56 -0.79
N SER A 57 9.74 -4.36 0.50
CA SER A 57 10.36 -3.29 1.32
C SER A 57 11.79 -3.62 1.78
N GLY A 58 12.24 -4.86 1.64
CA GLY A 58 13.53 -5.31 2.18
C GLY A 58 13.57 -5.49 3.70
N LEU A 59 12.41 -5.53 4.37
CA LEU A 59 12.29 -5.87 5.80
C LEU A 59 12.56 -7.35 6.06
N THR A 60 12.31 -8.20 5.04
CA THR A 60 12.67 -9.61 5.05
C THR A 60 13.33 -9.96 3.73
N LEU A 61 14.12 -11.04 3.72
CA LEU A 61 14.79 -11.53 2.52
C LEU A 61 14.06 -12.76 1.97
N PRO A 62 14.00 -12.92 0.64
CA PRO A 62 13.48 -14.15 0.04
C PRO A 62 14.43 -15.33 0.34
N SER A 63 13.88 -16.53 0.44
CA SER A 63 14.69 -17.76 0.55
C SER A 63 15.22 -18.22 -0.81
N LYS A 64 14.51 -17.87 -1.90
CA LYS A 64 14.92 -18.07 -3.31
C LYS A 64 14.37 -16.94 -4.17
N GLY A 65 14.95 -16.80 -5.37
CA GLY A 65 14.54 -15.79 -6.33
C GLY A 65 15.16 -14.42 -6.09
N MET A 66 14.70 -13.42 -6.82
CA MET A 66 15.25 -12.07 -6.81
C MET A 66 14.14 -11.02 -6.75
N ILE A 67 14.43 -9.91 -6.03
CA ILE A 67 13.54 -8.75 -5.95
C ILE A 67 14.33 -7.51 -6.33
N ARG A 68 13.75 -6.68 -7.18
CA ARG A 68 14.25 -5.36 -7.53
C ARG A 68 13.18 -4.30 -7.33
N VAL A 69 13.58 -3.13 -6.86
CA VAL A 69 12.76 -1.94 -6.75
C VAL A 69 13.51 -0.80 -7.44
N ASP A 70 12.89 -0.21 -8.47
CA ASP A 70 13.56 0.74 -9.38
C ASP A 70 14.90 0.21 -9.93
N GLY A 71 14.99 -1.09 -10.22
CA GLY A 71 16.21 -1.75 -10.69
C GLY A 71 17.27 -2.04 -9.60
N MET A 72 17.07 -1.58 -8.38
CA MET A 72 17.97 -1.77 -7.23
C MET A 72 17.50 -2.91 -6.32
N THR A 73 18.39 -3.39 -5.43
CA THR A 73 17.93 -4.24 -4.33
C THR A 73 17.01 -3.46 -3.39
N PRO A 74 16.01 -4.10 -2.74
CA PRO A 74 15.12 -3.40 -1.79
C PRO A 74 15.86 -2.62 -0.70
N LYS A 75 16.99 -3.17 -0.23
CA LYS A 75 17.85 -2.51 0.77
C LYS A 75 18.39 -1.16 0.27
N ASN A 76 18.77 -1.06 -0.99
CA ASN A 76 19.32 0.16 -1.59
C ASN A 76 18.22 1.14 -2.01
N ALA A 77 17.02 0.64 -2.28
CA ALA A 77 15.85 1.45 -2.68
C ALA A 77 15.06 2.02 -1.47
N ARG A 78 15.42 1.70 -0.22
CA ARG A 78 14.63 2.00 0.98
C ARG A 78 14.23 3.47 1.16
N GLU A 79 15.06 4.41 0.71
CA GLU A 79 14.77 5.85 0.81
C GLU A 79 13.63 6.30 -0.12
N THR A 80 13.31 5.49 -1.14
CA THR A 80 12.21 5.75 -2.07
C THR A 80 10.92 5.04 -1.69
N ILE A 81 10.96 4.20 -0.66
CA ILE A 81 9.84 3.36 -0.21
C ILE A 81 9.25 3.91 1.09
N SER A 82 7.95 4.09 1.12
CA SER A 82 7.21 4.25 2.38
C SER A 82 6.33 3.04 2.64
N TYR A 83 6.25 2.65 3.92
CA TYR A 83 5.45 1.50 4.36
C TYR A 83 4.41 1.94 5.39
N ILE A 84 3.15 1.61 5.13
CA ILE A 84 2.04 1.72 6.08
C ILE A 84 1.71 0.32 6.58
N PHE A 85 2.00 0.08 7.85
CA PHE A 85 1.74 -1.20 8.50
C PHE A 85 0.26 -1.31 8.91
N GLN A 86 -0.21 -2.53 9.12
CA GLN A 86 -1.54 -2.83 9.64
C GLN A 86 -1.77 -2.17 11.01
N ASP A 87 -0.76 -2.15 11.86
CA ASP A 87 -0.71 -1.32 13.07
C ASP A 87 -0.10 0.04 12.77
N ALA A 88 -0.65 1.10 13.32
CA ALA A 88 -0.23 2.47 13.04
C ALA A 88 1.24 2.80 13.42
N THR A 89 1.86 2.00 14.31
CA THR A 89 3.27 2.11 14.71
C THR A 89 3.73 3.54 15.04
N LEU A 90 2.86 4.35 15.67
CA LEU A 90 3.23 5.69 16.11
C LEU A 90 4.14 5.62 17.33
N LEU A 91 5.11 6.54 17.41
CA LEU A 91 5.96 6.69 18.57
C LEU A 91 5.14 7.25 19.75
N PRO A 92 4.95 6.49 20.85
CA PRO A 92 4.00 6.85 21.91
C PRO A 92 4.41 8.10 22.72
N TRP A 93 5.70 8.46 22.69
CA TRP A 93 6.25 9.66 23.34
C TRP A 93 6.28 10.90 22.45
N ARG A 94 5.79 10.82 21.22
CA ARG A 94 5.67 11.95 20.28
C ARG A 94 4.21 12.31 20.08
N THR A 95 3.92 13.60 19.93
CA THR A 95 2.61 14.06 19.50
C THR A 95 2.28 13.62 18.07
N VAL A 96 1.03 13.73 17.64
CA VAL A 96 0.59 13.46 16.26
C VAL A 96 1.43 14.26 15.27
N HIS A 97 1.54 15.57 15.47
CA HIS A 97 2.39 16.44 14.63
C HIS A 97 3.82 15.92 14.53
N ARG A 98 4.47 15.60 15.65
CA ARG A 98 5.85 15.09 15.66
C ARG A 98 5.99 13.70 15.07
N ASN A 99 4.96 12.85 15.14
CA ASN A 99 4.95 11.56 14.46
C ASN A 99 4.90 11.74 12.93
N VAL A 100 4.06 12.64 12.43
CA VAL A 100 3.96 12.92 10.98
C VAL A 100 5.24 13.59 10.47
N ALA A 101 5.82 14.53 11.24
CA ALA A 101 7.07 15.21 10.88
C ALA A 101 8.31 14.32 10.92
N LEU A 102 8.25 13.13 11.55
CA LEU A 102 9.41 12.27 11.80
C LEU A 102 10.20 11.94 10.54
N ALA A 103 9.53 11.53 9.47
CA ALA A 103 10.20 11.17 8.23
C ALA A 103 10.96 12.36 7.63
N LEU A 104 10.38 13.56 7.66
CA LEU A 104 11.03 14.80 7.21
C LEU A 104 12.19 15.23 8.13
N GLU A 105 12.11 14.92 9.44
CA GLU A 105 13.22 15.14 10.36
C GLU A 105 14.43 14.25 10.00
N LEU A 106 14.19 12.99 9.67
CA LEU A 106 15.23 12.03 9.29
C LEU A 106 15.88 12.36 7.93
N GLU A 107 15.12 12.94 7.00
CA GLU A 107 15.64 13.46 5.74
C GLU A 107 16.46 14.76 5.90
N GLY A 108 16.49 15.36 7.09
CA GLY A 108 17.16 16.64 7.30
C GLY A 108 16.43 17.86 6.70
N ALA A 109 15.12 17.75 6.47
CA ALA A 109 14.32 18.83 5.92
C ALA A 109 14.33 20.08 6.84
N SER A 110 14.32 21.27 6.24
CA SER A 110 14.29 22.54 6.98
C SER A 110 13.05 22.64 7.88
N THR A 111 13.15 23.40 8.96
CA THR A 111 12.03 23.59 9.92
C THR A 111 10.78 24.11 9.22
N GLU A 112 10.95 25.05 8.28
CA GLU A 112 9.83 25.62 7.53
C GLU A 112 9.15 24.57 6.64
N ARG A 113 9.92 23.78 5.85
CA ARG A 113 9.38 22.68 5.04
C ARG A 113 8.64 21.65 5.89
N ARG A 114 9.21 21.28 7.05
CA ARG A 114 8.56 20.35 7.99
C ARG A 114 7.22 20.87 8.48
N LYS A 115 7.18 22.15 8.91
CA LYS A 115 5.96 22.79 9.43
C LYS A 115 4.86 22.82 8.36
N GLN A 116 5.17 23.34 7.17
CA GLN A 116 4.21 23.46 6.07
C GLN A 116 3.68 22.11 5.60
N LYS A 117 4.58 21.14 5.33
CA LYS A 117 4.19 19.81 4.84
C LYS A 117 3.39 19.05 5.88
N THR A 118 3.79 19.08 7.16
CA THR A 118 3.08 18.39 8.23
C THR A 118 1.68 18.98 8.43
N ALA A 119 1.52 20.31 8.41
CA ALA A 119 0.22 20.95 8.54
C ALA A 119 -0.74 20.54 7.40
N ALA A 120 -0.25 20.56 6.15
CA ALA A 120 -1.05 20.13 4.99
C ALA A 120 -1.47 18.64 5.09
N LEU A 121 -0.57 17.76 5.54
CA LEU A 121 -0.88 16.34 5.70
C LEU A 121 -1.87 16.08 6.85
N LEU A 122 -1.76 16.82 7.96
CA LEU A 122 -2.73 16.72 9.06
C LEU A 122 -4.12 17.22 8.65
N GLU A 123 -4.20 18.26 7.84
CA GLU A 123 -5.45 18.73 7.24
C GLU A 123 -6.06 17.65 6.33
N LEU A 124 -5.26 17.08 5.43
CA LEU A 124 -5.64 16.03 4.50
C LEU A 124 -6.30 14.84 5.22
N VAL A 125 -5.71 14.38 6.33
CA VAL A 125 -6.22 13.22 7.08
C VAL A 125 -7.22 13.61 8.18
N GLY A 126 -7.62 14.89 8.28
CA GLY A 126 -8.59 15.39 9.26
C GLY A 126 -8.12 15.27 10.72
N LEU A 127 -6.84 15.54 10.98
CA LEU A 127 -6.23 15.47 12.32
C LEU A 127 -5.63 16.80 12.80
N ARG A 128 -5.97 17.92 12.15
CA ARG A 128 -5.43 19.24 12.49
C ARG A 128 -5.69 19.61 13.95
N GLU A 129 -6.94 19.44 14.42
CA GLU A 129 -7.36 19.81 15.76
C GLU A 129 -6.70 19.01 16.88
N VAL A 130 -6.20 17.82 16.55
CA VAL A 130 -5.53 16.90 17.48
C VAL A 130 -4.02 16.79 17.25
N ALA A 131 -3.44 17.74 16.53
CA ALA A 131 -2.00 17.75 16.20
C ALA A 131 -1.09 17.69 17.44
N GLY A 132 -1.54 18.26 18.57
CA GLY A 132 -0.82 18.25 19.85
C GLY A 132 -1.04 17.01 20.70
N ALA A 133 -2.01 16.16 20.38
CA ALA A 133 -2.34 14.96 21.16
C ALA A 133 -1.26 13.88 21.02
N TYR A 134 -1.17 13.00 22.02
CA TYR A 134 -0.32 11.80 21.99
C TYR A 134 -1.11 10.58 21.47
N PRO A 135 -0.43 9.54 20.95
CA PRO A 135 -1.11 8.35 20.42
C PRO A 135 -2.11 7.70 21.40
N ARG A 136 -1.84 7.74 22.72
CA ARG A 136 -2.74 7.19 23.74
C ARG A 136 -4.11 7.89 23.80
N GLU A 137 -4.20 9.13 23.30
CA GLU A 137 -5.40 9.97 23.32
C GLU A 137 -6.23 9.82 22.04
N LEU A 138 -5.76 8.98 21.08
CA LEU A 138 -6.38 8.79 19.78
C LEU A 138 -7.14 7.47 19.68
N SER A 139 -8.22 7.46 18.91
CA SER A 139 -8.86 6.22 18.44
C SER A 139 -7.93 5.44 17.50
N GLY A 140 -8.22 4.14 17.25
CA GLY A 140 -7.48 3.31 16.30
C GLY A 140 -7.44 3.91 14.89
N GLY A 141 -8.58 4.40 14.41
CA GLY A 141 -8.70 5.08 13.12
C GLY A 141 -7.88 6.37 13.03
N MET A 142 -7.87 7.19 14.10
CA MET A 142 -7.05 8.40 14.14
C MET A 142 -5.56 8.08 14.12
N LYS A 143 -5.12 7.03 14.83
CA LYS A 143 -3.73 6.54 14.78
C LYS A 143 -3.35 6.13 13.37
N MET A 144 -4.21 5.39 12.68
CA MET A 144 -3.95 4.94 11.30
C MET A 144 -3.86 6.12 10.34
N ARG A 145 -4.77 7.10 10.44
CA ARG A 145 -4.71 8.34 9.63
C ARG A 145 -3.40 9.11 9.85
N ALA A 146 -2.91 9.19 11.08
CA ALA A 146 -1.60 9.79 11.37
C ALA A 146 -0.44 8.99 10.77
N SER A 147 -0.51 7.65 10.76
CA SER A 147 0.48 6.78 10.11
C SER A 147 0.50 6.98 8.59
N ILE A 148 -0.66 7.11 7.96
CA ILE A 148 -0.77 7.42 6.53
C ILE A 148 -0.15 8.79 6.22
N ALA A 149 -0.48 9.83 7.00
CA ALA A 149 0.13 11.15 6.84
C ALA A 149 1.65 11.11 6.97
N ARG A 150 2.18 10.35 7.93
CA ARG A 150 3.63 10.15 8.10
C ARG A 150 4.28 9.49 6.88
N ALA A 151 3.65 8.46 6.31
CA ALA A 151 4.16 7.75 5.15
C ALA A 151 4.18 8.62 3.87
N LEU A 152 3.24 9.56 3.74
CA LEU A 152 3.15 10.50 2.62
C LEU A 152 4.08 11.71 2.77
N ALA A 153 4.71 11.91 3.93
CA ALA A 153 5.51 13.11 4.20
C ALA A 153 6.71 13.26 3.27
N THR A 154 7.38 12.17 2.92
CA THR A 154 8.59 12.14 2.10
C THR A 154 8.34 12.08 0.59
N ASN A 155 7.07 12.10 0.14
CA ASN A 155 6.71 11.91 -1.28
C ASN A 155 7.37 10.65 -1.87
N PRO A 156 7.05 9.45 -1.35
CA PRO A 156 7.70 8.21 -1.77
C PRO A 156 7.44 7.92 -3.25
N ARG A 157 8.37 7.22 -3.91
CA ARG A 157 8.15 6.68 -5.25
C ARG A 157 7.33 5.41 -5.24
N LEU A 158 7.49 4.61 -4.17
CA LEU A 158 6.75 3.38 -3.92
C LEU A 158 6.10 3.43 -2.55
N LEU A 159 4.76 3.32 -2.52
CA LEU A 159 3.97 3.26 -1.30
C LEU A 159 3.46 1.83 -1.10
N LEU A 160 3.88 1.21 -0.01
CA LEU A 160 3.44 -0.13 0.41
C LEU A 160 2.42 0.03 1.53
N MET A 161 1.26 -0.57 1.37
CA MET A 161 0.14 -0.41 2.31
C MET A 161 -0.41 -1.78 2.73
N ASP A 162 -0.28 -2.11 3.99
CA ASP A 162 -0.75 -3.39 4.57
C ASP A 162 -2.03 -3.15 5.39
N GLU A 163 -3.18 -3.36 4.77
CA GLU A 163 -4.52 -3.20 5.37
C GLU A 163 -4.76 -1.85 6.08
N PRO A 164 -4.38 -0.71 5.48
CA PRO A 164 -4.33 0.59 6.15
C PRO A 164 -5.71 1.12 6.57
N PHE A 165 -6.78 0.57 6.02
CA PHE A 165 -8.13 1.06 6.27
C PHE A 165 -8.96 0.14 7.18
N ALA A 166 -8.39 -0.99 7.65
CA ALA A 166 -9.13 -1.97 8.44
C ALA A 166 -9.69 -1.41 9.77
N ALA A 167 -9.02 -0.42 10.36
CA ALA A 167 -9.42 0.20 11.62
C ALA A 167 -10.30 1.46 11.44
N LEU A 168 -10.70 1.81 10.20
CA LEU A 168 -11.51 3.00 9.89
C LEU A 168 -12.99 2.65 9.81
N ASP A 169 -13.83 3.60 10.23
CA ASP A 169 -15.25 3.59 9.88
C ASP A 169 -15.45 3.81 8.37
N GLU A 170 -16.62 3.45 7.86
CA GLU A 170 -16.91 3.46 6.43
C GLU A 170 -16.74 4.85 5.79
N MET A 171 -17.29 5.90 6.40
CA MET A 171 -17.21 7.26 5.87
C MET A 171 -15.77 7.80 5.85
N SER A 172 -15.01 7.55 6.91
CA SER A 172 -13.59 7.93 6.97
C SER A 172 -12.75 7.18 5.96
N ARG A 173 -13.05 5.91 5.73
CA ARG A 173 -12.41 5.04 4.75
C ARG A 173 -12.64 5.53 3.33
N ASP A 174 -13.89 5.82 2.96
CA ASP A 174 -14.25 6.28 1.62
C ASP A 174 -13.60 7.62 1.30
N ARG A 175 -13.69 8.59 2.22
CA ARG A 175 -13.02 9.88 2.07
C ARG A 175 -11.51 9.72 1.87
N LEU A 176 -10.87 8.86 2.64
CA LEU A 176 -9.42 8.66 2.55
C LEU A 176 -9.02 7.94 1.26
N ASN A 177 -9.84 7.01 0.76
CA ASN A 177 -9.64 6.37 -0.54
C ASN A 177 -9.64 7.41 -1.67
N GLU A 178 -10.57 8.34 -1.68
CA GLU A 178 -10.65 9.42 -2.67
C GLU A 178 -9.43 10.34 -2.59
N GLU A 179 -9.02 10.74 -1.38
CA GLU A 179 -7.84 11.57 -1.18
C GLU A 179 -6.53 10.89 -1.64
N ILE A 180 -6.40 9.58 -1.41
CA ILE A 180 -5.26 8.79 -1.90
C ILE A 180 -5.23 8.75 -3.43
N LEU A 181 -6.38 8.57 -4.08
CA LEU A 181 -6.46 8.62 -5.54
C LEU A 181 -6.10 9.99 -6.09
N ARG A 182 -6.60 11.06 -5.46
CA ARG A 182 -6.27 12.44 -5.84
C ARG A 182 -4.76 12.69 -5.74
N LEU A 183 -4.16 12.36 -4.60
CA LEU A 183 -2.71 12.51 -4.39
C LEU A 183 -1.89 11.68 -5.37
N ARG A 184 -2.31 10.46 -5.68
CA ARG A 184 -1.64 9.63 -6.67
C ARG A 184 -1.61 10.30 -8.05
N THR A 185 -2.72 10.90 -8.46
CA THR A 185 -2.82 11.60 -9.75
C THR A 185 -1.85 12.79 -9.82
N GLU A 186 -1.70 13.52 -8.71
CA GLU A 186 -0.80 14.67 -8.61
C GLU A 186 0.68 14.26 -8.54
N GLN A 187 1.00 13.20 -7.79
CA GLN A 187 2.38 12.84 -7.44
C GLN A 187 2.93 11.65 -8.24
N LYS A 188 2.07 10.92 -8.95
CA LYS A 188 2.42 9.78 -9.83
C LYS A 188 3.26 8.68 -9.16
N TRP A 189 3.11 8.47 -7.84
CA TRP A 189 3.78 7.36 -7.15
C TRP A 189 3.12 6.01 -7.47
N THR A 190 3.92 4.96 -7.38
CA THR A 190 3.47 3.57 -7.49
C THR A 190 2.95 3.08 -6.14
N ALA A 191 1.89 2.28 -6.12
CA ALA A 191 1.39 1.67 -4.90
C ALA A 191 1.24 0.16 -4.98
N VAL A 192 1.56 -0.52 -3.87
CA VAL A 192 1.17 -1.91 -3.63
C VAL A 192 0.32 -1.93 -2.37
N PHE A 193 -0.92 -2.34 -2.52
CA PHE A 193 -1.96 -2.23 -1.51
C PHE A 193 -2.53 -3.62 -1.16
N VAL A 194 -2.43 -4.00 0.09
CA VAL A 194 -3.07 -5.20 0.62
C VAL A 194 -4.36 -4.82 1.30
N THR A 195 -5.44 -5.50 0.96
CA THR A 195 -6.75 -5.33 1.60
C THR A 195 -7.56 -6.63 1.59
N HIS A 196 -8.50 -6.74 2.50
CA HIS A 196 -9.56 -7.76 2.50
C HIS A 196 -10.83 -7.31 1.75
N SER A 197 -10.95 -6.00 1.48
CA SER A 197 -12.10 -5.42 0.80
C SER A 197 -11.92 -5.47 -0.71
N VAL A 198 -12.74 -6.29 -1.38
CA VAL A 198 -12.75 -6.33 -2.85
C VAL A 198 -13.17 -4.99 -3.43
N ALA A 199 -14.12 -4.30 -2.79
CA ALA A 199 -14.58 -2.98 -3.25
C ALA A 199 -13.45 -1.93 -3.19
N GLU A 200 -12.64 -1.91 -2.12
CA GLU A 200 -11.45 -1.04 -2.04
C GLU A 200 -10.44 -1.37 -3.15
N ALA A 201 -10.14 -2.66 -3.36
CA ALA A 201 -9.22 -3.09 -4.40
C ALA A 201 -9.69 -2.63 -5.79
N VAL A 202 -10.96 -2.80 -6.09
CA VAL A 202 -11.55 -2.36 -7.38
C VAL A 202 -11.56 -0.83 -7.50
N PHE A 203 -11.89 -0.11 -6.41
CA PHE A 203 -11.96 1.35 -6.44
C PHE A 203 -10.59 2.01 -6.62
N LEU A 204 -9.55 1.51 -5.95
CA LEU A 204 -8.23 2.16 -5.91
C LEU A 204 -7.31 1.73 -7.05
N SER A 205 -7.42 0.48 -7.54
CA SER A 205 -6.35 -0.13 -8.31
C SER A 205 -6.56 -0.06 -9.81
N SER A 206 -5.46 0.05 -10.53
CA SER A 206 -5.40 -0.22 -11.97
C SER A 206 -5.27 -1.72 -12.27
N ARG A 207 -4.87 -2.52 -11.25
CA ARG A 207 -4.58 -3.95 -11.39
C ARG A 207 -4.74 -4.67 -10.06
N ILE A 208 -5.30 -5.87 -10.06
CA ILE A 208 -5.56 -6.67 -8.86
C ILE A 208 -4.90 -8.03 -9.01
N ILE A 209 -4.01 -8.36 -8.08
CA ILE A 209 -3.37 -9.67 -7.97
C ILE A 209 -4.12 -10.50 -6.94
N VAL A 210 -4.62 -11.65 -7.35
CA VAL A 210 -5.27 -12.62 -6.45
C VAL A 210 -4.26 -13.69 -6.09
N LEU A 211 -4.01 -13.89 -4.79
CA LEU A 211 -3.15 -14.96 -4.29
C LEU A 211 -3.99 -16.17 -3.87
N ALA A 212 -3.54 -17.36 -4.25
CA ALA A 212 -3.99 -18.63 -3.67
C ALA A 212 -3.23 -18.92 -2.36
N PRO A 213 -3.79 -19.71 -1.43
CA PRO A 213 -3.13 -20.07 -0.18
C PRO A 213 -2.27 -21.36 -0.30
N ASN A 214 -1.39 -21.61 0.65
CA ASN A 214 -0.76 -22.87 1.06
C ASN A 214 0.03 -23.65 -0.02
N PRO A 215 1.13 -23.16 -0.55
CA PRO A 215 1.77 -21.85 -0.33
C PRO A 215 1.14 -20.75 -1.18
N GLY A 216 1.39 -19.49 -0.79
CA GLY A 216 0.91 -18.33 -1.54
C GLY A 216 1.56 -18.27 -2.93
N ARG A 217 0.72 -18.30 -3.97
CA ARG A 217 1.10 -18.17 -5.38
C ARG A 217 0.16 -17.19 -6.07
N ILE A 218 0.59 -16.57 -7.15
CA ILE A 218 -0.31 -15.76 -7.97
C ILE A 218 -1.31 -16.71 -8.64
N TYR A 219 -2.58 -16.54 -8.27
CA TYR A 219 -3.69 -17.26 -8.88
C TYR A 219 -4.18 -16.57 -10.16
N GLN A 220 -4.37 -15.26 -10.06
CA GLN A 220 -4.81 -14.46 -11.21
C GLN A 220 -4.34 -13.02 -11.08
N ASP A 221 -4.11 -12.42 -12.24
CA ASP A 221 -3.73 -11.03 -12.43
C ASP A 221 -4.82 -10.36 -13.28
N LEU A 222 -5.48 -9.34 -12.73
CA LEU A 222 -6.67 -8.71 -13.31
C LEU A 222 -6.43 -7.23 -13.54
N SER A 223 -6.50 -6.77 -14.79
CA SER A 223 -6.60 -5.33 -15.10
C SER A 223 -7.97 -4.79 -14.70
N VAL A 224 -7.99 -3.59 -14.14
CA VAL A 224 -9.23 -2.90 -13.73
C VAL A 224 -9.54 -1.79 -14.71
N ASP A 225 -10.35 -2.13 -15.72
CA ASP A 225 -10.71 -1.24 -16.82
C ASP A 225 -11.98 -0.43 -16.47
N LEU A 226 -11.90 0.37 -15.38
CA LEU A 226 -12.95 1.28 -14.96
C LEU A 226 -12.58 2.73 -15.30
N PRO A 227 -13.57 3.61 -15.55
CA PRO A 227 -13.35 5.01 -15.90
C PRO A 227 -12.43 5.76 -14.92
N GLN A 228 -11.72 6.75 -15.43
CA GLN A 228 -10.88 7.69 -14.68
C GLN A 228 -11.34 9.13 -14.97
N PRO A 229 -11.34 10.06 -14.03
CA PRO A 229 -10.99 9.87 -12.61
C PRO A 229 -12.09 9.09 -11.88
N ARG A 230 -11.72 8.29 -10.88
CA ARG A 230 -12.67 7.58 -10.03
C ARG A 230 -13.14 8.49 -8.90
N THR A 231 -14.45 8.72 -8.87
CA THR A 231 -15.14 9.53 -7.85
C THR A 231 -16.08 8.65 -7.02
N ALA A 232 -16.67 9.20 -5.96
CA ALA A 232 -17.65 8.51 -5.13
C ALA A 232 -18.79 7.88 -5.97
N ASP A 233 -19.25 8.58 -7.01
CA ASP A 233 -20.37 8.13 -7.87
C ASP A 233 -20.09 6.78 -8.56
N LEU A 234 -18.80 6.48 -8.83
CA LEU A 234 -18.42 5.20 -9.43
C LEU A 234 -18.86 4.01 -8.57
N ARG A 235 -18.90 4.17 -7.24
CA ARG A 235 -19.30 3.10 -6.31
C ARG A 235 -20.74 2.66 -6.47
N SER A 236 -21.59 3.53 -7.04
CA SER A 236 -23.00 3.25 -7.34
C SER A 236 -23.24 2.83 -8.81
N ALA A 237 -22.18 2.71 -9.61
CA ALA A 237 -22.30 2.38 -11.01
C ALA A 237 -22.38 0.85 -11.23
N PRO A 238 -23.26 0.36 -12.13
CA PRO A 238 -23.40 -1.07 -12.39
C PRO A 238 -22.11 -1.77 -12.84
N GLU A 239 -21.23 -1.08 -13.57
CA GLU A 239 -19.94 -1.60 -13.99
C GLU A 239 -18.98 -1.84 -12.81
N PHE A 240 -19.07 -1.03 -11.75
CA PHE A 240 -18.33 -1.24 -10.52
C PHE A 240 -18.78 -2.50 -9.80
N ASP A 241 -20.10 -2.68 -9.62
CA ASP A 241 -20.68 -3.86 -8.99
C ASP A 241 -20.37 -5.15 -9.77
N ALA A 242 -20.44 -5.08 -11.09
CA ALA A 242 -20.07 -6.19 -11.96
C ALA A 242 -18.60 -6.59 -11.78
N PHE A 243 -17.70 -5.60 -11.68
CA PHE A 243 -16.27 -5.86 -11.47
C PHE A 243 -15.99 -6.42 -10.06
N VAL A 244 -16.62 -5.87 -9.01
CA VAL A 244 -16.54 -6.38 -7.63
C VAL A 244 -17.02 -7.84 -7.58
N SER A 245 -18.13 -8.16 -8.25
CA SER A 245 -18.66 -9.53 -8.32
C SER A 245 -17.68 -10.48 -9.01
N ARG A 246 -17.09 -10.08 -10.13
CA ARG A 246 -16.07 -10.85 -10.87
C ARG A 246 -14.84 -11.13 -9.99
N VAL A 247 -14.28 -10.12 -9.33
CA VAL A 247 -13.13 -10.27 -8.44
C VAL A 247 -13.46 -11.15 -7.24
N SER A 248 -14.67 -10.99 -6.67
CA SER A 248 -15.15 -11.81 -5.56
C SER A 248 -15.30 -13.29 -5.94
N HIS A 249 -15.74 -13.56 -7.16
CA HIS A 249 -15.81 -14.92 -7.69
C HIS A 249 -14.41 -15.53 -7.84
N THR A 250 -13.47 -14.79 -8.43
CA THR A 250 -12.07 -15.20 -8.58
C THR A 250 -11.41 -15.50 -7.22
N LEU A 251 -11.65 -14.62 -6.23
CA LEU A 251 -11.14 -14.80 -4.87
C LEU A 251 -11.71 -16.06 -4.19
N ARG A 252 -12.98 -16.40 -4.45
CA ARG A 252 -13.57 -17.67 -3.96
C ARG A 252 -12.94 -18.88 -4.62
N ALA A 253 -12.76 -18.84 -5.92
CA ALA A 253 -12.14 -19.93 -6.69
C ALA A 253 -10.68 -20.19 -6.26
N SER A 254 -9.91 -19.15 -5.89
CA SER A 254 -8.53 -19.32 -5.42
C SER A 254 -8.38 -20.09 -4.10
N ARG A 255 -9.48 -20.26 -3.33
CA ARG A 255 -9.48 -21.00 -2.04
C ARG A 255 -9.57 -22.51 -2.23
N SER A 256 -9.93 -22.97 -3.42
CA SER A 256 -10.18 -24.39 -3.71
C SER A 256 -8.94 -25.11 -4.25
N LEU A 257 -7.79 -24.43 -4.24
CA LEU A 257 -6.46 -24.95 -4.59
C LEU A 257 -5.64 -25.21 -3.31
#